data_a1ff19f0592f122f8050ce2574ca52f2
#
_entry.id   a1ff19f0592f122f8050ce2574ca52f2
#
_cell.length_a   1.000
_cell.length_b   1.000
_cell.length_c   1.000
_cell.angle_alpha   90.00
_cell.angle_beta   90.00
_cell.angle_gamma   90.00
#
_symmetry.space_group_name_H-M   'P 1'
#
loop_
_entity.id
_entity.type
_entity.pdbx_description
1 polymer ?
#
loop_
_entity_poly.entity_id
_entity_poly.type
_entity_poly.pdbx_seq_one_letter_code
_entity_poly.pdbx_strand_id
1 'polypeptide(L)'
;ESATTVFFDGSCPLCRAEINIYKSCDAIGALRLVDVAAPGAELPEGLDREKAKARFHVLSHDQTLLSGSPAFAEVWKQLPGWRWAGHLATQPGINAALELGYRLFLLARPALVRIFLVAQRVIHTSRERVR
;
A
#
# COMPACT_ATOMS: atom_id res chain seq x y z
N GLU A 1 -12.42 18.71 -5.29
CA GLU A 1 -12.82 17.67 -4.37
C GLU A 1 -11.69 16.72 -4.04
N SER A 2 -11.59 16.43 -2.79
CA SER A 2 -10.45 15.70 -2.28
C SER A 2 -10.68 14.20 -2.35
N ALA A 3 -9.96 13.53 -3.23
CA ALA A 3 -9.86 12.09 -3.23
C ALA A 3 -8.94 11.63 -2.09
N THR A 4 -9.06 10.36 -1.70
CA THR A 4 -8.11 9.75 -0.79
C THR A 4 -6.81 9.50 -1.56
N THR A 5 -5.69 10.01 -1.06
CA THR A 5 -4.39 9.89 -1.72
C THR A 5 -3.55 8.82 -1.05
N VAL A 6 -3.04 7.87 -1.83
CA VAL A 6 -2.20 6.77 -1.36
C VAL A 6 -0.76 7.03 -1.79
N PHE A 7 0.14 7.09 -0.82
CA PHE A 7 1.58 7.26 -1.06
C PHE A 7 2.26 5.89 -0.95
N PHE A 8 2.83 5.43 -2.04
CA PHE A 8 3.46 4.11 -2.11
C PHE A 8 4.88 4.19 -2.67
N ASP A 9 5.69 3.22 -2.34
CA ASP A 9 7.06 3.12 -2.86
C ASP A 9 7.07 2.28 -4.15
N GLY A 10 7.10 2.95 -5.29
CA GLY A 10 7.12 2.29 -6.59
C GLY A 10 8.40 1.52 -6.89
N SER A 11 9.45 1.69 -6.08
CA SER A 11 10.68 0.90 -6.21
C SER A 11 10.56 -0.46 -5.54
N CYS A 12 9.54 -0.67 -4.69
CA CYS A 12 9.31 -1.92 -3.97
C CYS A 12 8.37 -2.83 -4.76
N PRO A 13 8.79 -4.06 -5.14
CA PRO A 13 7.93 -4.95 -5.92
C PRO A 13 6.63 -5.34 -5.20
N LEU A 14 6.70 -5.55 -3.88
CA LEU A 14 5.52 -5.90 -3.08
C LEU A 14 4.53 -4.74 -3.01
N CYS A 15 5.04 -3.51 -2.86
CA CYS A 15 4.19 -2.32 -2.83
C CYS A 15 3.50 -2.11 -4.17
N ARG A 16 4.21 -2.32 -5.28
CA ARG A 16 3.60 -2.23 -6.61
C ARG A 16 2.52 -3.27 -6.83
N ALA A 17 2.74 -4.50 -6.36
CA ALA A 17 1.74 -5.56 -6.47
C ALA A 17 0.47 -5.21 -5.71
N GLU A 18 0.60 -4.68 -4.50
CA GLU A 18 -0.53 -4.23 -3.69
C GLU A 18 -1.29 -3.09 -4.38
N ILE A 19 -0.58 -2.11 -4.90
CA ILE A 19 -1.20 -0.97 -5.60
C ILE A 19 -1.94 -1.43 -6.86
N ASN A 20 -1.42 -2.41 -7.58
CA ASN A 20 -2.10 -2.96 -8.75
C ASN A 20 -3.43 -3.64 -8.36
N ILE A 21 -3.47 -4.30 -7.20
CA ILE A 21 -4.72 -4.86 -6.68
C ILE A 21 -5.73 -3.74 -6.39
N TYR A 22 -5.30 -2.67 -5.73
CA TYR A 22 -6.17 -1.53 -5.44
C TYR A 22 -6.70 -0.87 -6.72
N LYS A 23 -5.85 -0.69 -7.72
CA LYS A 23 -6.27 -0.14 -9.02
C LYS A 23 -7.36 -0.99 -9.66
N SER A 24 -7.20 -2.31 -9.62
CA SER A 24 -8.18 -3.22 -10.23
C SER A 24 -9.52 -3.22 -9.50
N CYS A 25 -9.51 -2.91 -8.20
CA CYS A 25 -10.72 -2.86 -7.38
C CYS A 25 -11.39 -1.48 -7.38
N ASP A 26 -10.67 -0.43 -7.81
CA ASP A 26 -11.14 0.95 -7.74
C ASP A 26 -11.92 1.33 -9.00
N ALA A 27 -13.13 0.81 -9.12
CA ALA A 27 -13.97 0.99 -10.30
C ALA A 27 -14.42 2.44 -10.52
N ILE A 28 -14.44 3.26 -9.48
CA ILE A 28 -14.94 4.64 -9.55
C ILE A 28 -13.84 5.69 -9.48
N GLY A 29 -12.56 5.27 -9.42
CA GLY A 29 -11.44 6.21 -9.33
C GLY A 29 -11.40 6.99 -8.01
N ALA A 30 -11.75 6.35 -6.90
CA ALA A 30 -11.79 7.00 -5.59
C ALA A 30 -10.40 7.27 -5.00
N LEU A 31 -9.37 6.60 -5.51
CA LEU A 31 -8.02 6.70 -5.00
C LEU A 31 -7.12 7.49 -5.96
N ARG A 32 -6.35 8.42 -5.40
CA ARG A 32 -5.24 9.07 -6.10
C ARG A 32 -3.96 8.37 -5.65
N LEU A 33 -3.19 7.86 -6.60
CA LEU A 33 -1.99 7.08 -6.31
C LEU A 33 -0.74 7.91 -6.61
N VAL A 34 0.15 8.04 -5.61
CA VAL A 34 1.39 8.80 -5.73
C VAL A 34 2.57 7.88 -5.46
N ASP A 35 3.43 7.69 -6.45
CA ASP A 35 4.68 6.94 -6.31
C ASP A 35 5.75 7.87 -5.72
N VAL A 36 6.09 7.66 -4.45
CA VAL A 36 7.05 8.51 -3.75
C VAL A 36 8.50 8.28 -4.20
N ALA A 37 8.76 7.21 -4.95
CA ALA A 37 10.06 6.97 -5.56
C ALA A 37 10.24 7.75 -6.86
N ALA A 38 9.17 8.25 -7.47
CA ALA A 38 9.24 8.99 -8.72
C ALA A 38 9.86 10.38 -8.50
N PRO A 39 10.70 10.86 -9.43
CA PRO A 39 11.21 12.23 -9.36
C PRO A 39 10.06 13.23 -9.44
N GLY A 40 10.10 14.26 -8.60
CA GLY A 40 9.09 15.32 -8.60
C GLY A 40 7.79 14.94 -7.92
N ALA A 41 7.71 13.81 -7.20
CA ALA A 41 6.52 13.45 -6.45
C ALA A 41 6.19 14.55 -5.43
N GLU A 42 4.94 15.01 -5.43
CA GLU A 42 4.47 16.02 -4.47
C GLU A 42 4.03 15.33 -3.19
N LEU A 43 4.59 15.76 -2.06
CA LEU A 43 4.28 15.18 -0.75
C LEU A 43 3.64 16.24 0.13
N PRO A 44 2.68 15.85 0.99
CA PRO A 44 2.06 16.79 1.91
C PRO A 44 3.03 17.24 2.99
N GLU A 45 2.70 18.36 3.64
CA GLU A 45 3.45 18.84 4.78
C GLU A 45 3.50 17.76 5.87
N GLY A 46 4.67 17.57 6.46
CA GLY A 46 4.87 16.56 7.49
C GLY A 46 5.27 15.19 6.98
N LEU A 47 5.29 15.00 5.66
CA LEU A 47 5.71 13.73 5.06
C LEU A 47 6.85 13.97 4.08
N ASP A 48 8.04 13.46 4.40
CA ASP A 48 9.17 13.47 3.49
C ASP A 48 9.29 12.13 2.75
N ARG A 49 10.18 12.09 1.76
CA ARG A 49 10.36 10.89 0.94
C ARG A 49 10.82 9.68 1.76
N GLU A 50 11.72 9.88 2.72
CA GLU A 50 12.22 8.78 3.53
C GLU A 50 11.13 8.17 4.40
N LYS A 51 10.31 9.00 5.04
CA LYS A 51 9.17 8.52 5.83
C LYS A 51 8.15 7.82 4.95
N ALA A 52 7.89 8.37 3.78
CA ALA A 52 6.92 7.80 2.84
C ALA A 52 7.34 6.42 2.34
N LYS A 53 8.65 6.20 2.15
CA LYS A 53 9.18 4.89 1.76
C LYS A 53 9.23 3.90 2.93
N ALA A 54 9.41 4.40 4.15
CA ALA A 54 9.55 3.54 5.32
C ALA A 54 8.23 2.90 5.74
N ARG A 55 7.11 3.58 5.52
CA ARG A 55 5.79 3.11 5.91
C ARG A 55 4.75 3.52 4.88
N PHE A 56 3.67 2.75 4.83
CA PHE A 56 2.50 3.09 4.02
C PHE A 56 1.79 4.32 4.60
N HIS A 57 1.52 5.30 3.75
CA HIS A 57 0.85 6.54 4.15
C HIS A 57 -0.34 6.81 3.24
N VAL A 58 -1.37 7.39 3.81
CA VAL A 58 -2.58 7.81 3.11
C VAL A 58 -2.99 9.20 3.60
N LEU A 59 -3.32 10.09 2.69
CA LEU A 59 -3.93 11.37 3.01
C LEU A 59 -5.43 11.24 2.74
N SER A 60 -6.24 11.30 3.79
CA SER A 60 -7.68 11.13 3.65
C SER A 60 -8.33 12.37 3.00
N HIS A 61 -9.59 12.24 2.60
CA HIS A 61 -10.32 13.34 1.97
C HIS A 61 -10.46 14.57 2.87
N ASP A 62 -10.37 14.42 4.19
CA ASP A 62 -10.41 15.53 5.15
C ASP A 62 -9.01 16.07 5.49
N GLN A 63 -8.00 15.69 4.70
CA GLN A 63 -6.60 16.13 4.82
C GLN A 63 -5.88 15.59 6.07
N THR A 64 -6.34 14.48 6.62
CA THR A 64 -5.66 13.78 7.71
C THR A 64 -4.64 12.80 7.15
N LEU A 65 -3.38 12.91 7.57
CA LEU A 65 -2.33 12.00 7.14
C LEU A 65 -2.32 10.77 8.06
N LEU A 66 -2.52 9.61 7.47
CA LEU A 66 -2.58 8.33 8.18
C LEU A 66 -1.40 7.45 7.80
N SER A 67 -0.97 6.58 8.71
CA SER A 67 0.15 5.67 8.50
C SER A 67 -0.16 4.30 9.10
N GLY A 68 0.29 3.23 8.43
CA GLY A 68 0.11 1.86 8.92
C GLY A 68 -1.32 1.38 8.84
N SER A 69 -1.82 0.70 9.87
CA SER A 69 -3.13 0.08 9.82
C SER A 69 -4.29 1.06 9.64
N PRO A 70 -4.29 2.26 10.25
CA PRO A 70 -5.33 3.26 9.92
C PRO A 70 -5.33 3.66 8.45
N ALA A 71 -4.16 3.72 7.80
CA ALA A 71 -4.06 4.04 6.39
C ALA A 71 -4.66 2.94 5.52
N PHE A 72 -4.40 1.67 5.83
CA PHE A 72 -5.01 0.54 5.12
C PHE A 72 -6.52 0.54 5.28
N ALA A 73 -7.02 0.79 6.50
CA ALA A 73 -8.45 0.86 6.75
C ALA A 73 -9.12 1.94 5.91
N GLU A 74 -8.50 3.10 5.78
CA GLU A 74 -9.02 4.20 4.97
C GLU A 74 -9.12 3.82 3.49
N VAL A 75 -8.10 3.17 2.94
CA VAL A 75 -8.12 2.68 1.55
C VAL A 75 -9.26 1.68 1.35
N TRP A 76 -9.39 0.70 2.26
CA TRP A 76 -10.40 -0.35 2.13
C TRP A 76 -11.82 0.22 2.19
N LYS A 77 -12.05 1.26 2.98
CA LYS A 77 -13.36 1.94 3.03
C LYS A 77 -13.76 2.55 1.69
N GLN A 78 -12.77 2.93 0.86
CA GLN A 78 -13.02 3.58 -0.42
C GLN A 78 -13.25 2.58 -1.56
N LEU A 79 -12.87 1.31 -1.38
CA LEU A 79 -12.94 0.32 -2.44
C LEU A 79 -14.24 -0.47 -2.40
N PRO A 80 -14.97 -0.59 -3.54
CA PRO A 80 -16.15 -1.44 -3.61
C PRO A 80 -15.81 -2.89 -3.27
N GLY A 81 -16.62 -3.52 -2.43
CA GLY A 81 -16.39 -4.89 -1.97
C GLY A 81 -15.44 -5.01 -0.80
N TRP A 82 -14.69 -3.95 -0.47
CA TRP A 82 -13.73 -3.95 0.64
C TRP A 82 -14.18 -3.07 1.81
N ARG A 83 -15.30 -2.36 1.66
CA ARG A 83 -15.78 -1.42 2.68
C ARG A 83 -15.97 -2.08 4.05
N TRP A 84 -16.54 -3.28 4.07
CA TRP A 84 -16.74 -4.00 5.33
C TRP A 84 -15.40 -4.26 6.05
N ALA A 85 -14.36 -4.63 5.29
CA ALA A 85 -13.03 -4.85 5.85
C ALA A 85 -12.45 -3.55 6.41
N GLY A 86 -12.67 -2.43 5.71
CA GLY A 86 -12.23 -1.11 6.18
C GLY A 86 -12.88 -0.72 7.49
N HIS A 87 -14.18 -0.90 7.61
CA HIS A 87 -14.90 -0.60 8.85
C HIS A 87 -14.49 -1.54 9.99
N LEU A 88 -14.30 -2.82 9.70
CA LEU A 88 -13.83 -3.79 10.68
C LEU A 88 -12.43 -3.42 11.20
N ALA A 89 -11.55 -2.99 10.29
CA ALA A 89 -10.18 -2.61 10.63
C ALA A 89 -10.09 -1.39 11.55
N THR A 90 -11.13 -0.57 11.66
CA THR A 90 -11.15 0.57 12.57
C THR A 90 -11.52 0.21 14.00
N GLN A 91 -11.97 -1.03 14.25
CA GLN A 91 -12.27 -1.46 15.62
C GLN A 91 -10.98 -1.53 16.44
N PRO A 92 -10.97 -1.05 17.70
CA PRO A 92 -9.72 -0.89 18.46
C PRO A 92 -8.85 -2.15 18.57
N GLY A 93 -9.44 -3.30 18.87
CA GLY A 93 -8.69 -4.55 18.97
C GLY A 93 -8.16 -5.04 17.64
N ILE A 94 -8.97 -4.93 16.59
CA ILE A 94 -8.61 -5.36 15.24
C ILE A 94 -7.55 -4.43 14.67
N ASN A 95 -7.70 -3.13 14.85
CA ASN A 95 -6.72 -2.14 14.41
C ASN A 95 -5.35 -2.39 15.08
N ALA A 96 -5.33 -2.68 16.37
CA ALA A 96 -4.09 -2.99 17.10
C ALA A 96 -3.42 -4.25 16.54
N ALA A 97 -4.20 -5.29 16.25
CA ALA A 97 -3.67 -6.52 15.67
C ALA A 97 -3.10 -6.29 14.27
N LEU A 98 -3.78 -5.52 13.44
CA LEU A 98 -3.30 -5.15 12.11
C LEU A 98 -2.03 -4.32 12.16
N GLU A 99 -1.95 -3.36 13.09
CA GLU A 99 -0.74 -2.55 13.26
C GLU A 99 0.45 -3.42 13.70
N LEU A 100 0.23 -4.36 14.60
CA LEU A 100 1.28 -5.30 15.00
C LEU A 100 1.72 -6.14 13.80
N GLY A 101 0.79 -6.69 13.05
CA GLY A 101 1.09 -7.45 11.83
C GLY A 101 1.87 -6.63 10.82
N TYR A 102 1.49 -5.37 10.64
CA TYR A 102 2.19 -4.46 9.73
C TYR A 102 3.62 -4.20 10.19
N ARG A 103 3.84 -3.99 11.48
CA ARG A 103 5.19 -3.80 12.04
C ARG A 103 6.06 -5.04 11.82
N LEU A 104 5.48 -6.21 12.03
CA LEU A 104 6.19 -7.48 11.75
C LEU A 104 6.52 -7.61 10.26
N PHE A 105 5.58 -7.23 9.39
CA PHE A 105 5.82 -7.18 7.94
C PHE A 105 6.99 -6.26 7.60
N LEU A 106 7.05 -5.07 8.19
CA LEU A 106 8.14 -4.12 7.92
C LEU A 106 9.51 -4.69 8.33
N LEU A 107 9.57 -5.44 9.43
CA LEU A 107 10.80 -6.12 9.84
C LEU A 107 11.19 -7.24 8.86
N ALA A 108 10.21 -7.96 8.34
CA ALA A 108 10.43 -9.05 7.40
C ALA A 108 10.53 -8.60 5.94
N ARG A 109 10.21 -7.34 5.65
CA ARG A 109 10.12 -6.81 4.28
C ARG A 109 11.35 -7.09 3.41
N PRO A 110 12.60 -6.89 3.88
CA PRO A 110 13.76 -7.18 3.03
C PRO A 110 13.83 -8.65 2.60
N ALA A 111 13.52 -9.58 3.51
CA ALA A 111 13.51 -11.00 3.20
C ALA A 111 12.36 -11.35 2.26
N LEU A 112 11.17 -10.80 2.49
CA LEU A 112 10.00 -11.02 1.63
C LEU A 112 10.23 -10.49 0.22
N VAL A 113 10.87 -9.35 0.06
CA VAL A 113 11.20 -8.80 -1.25
C VAL A 113 12.16 -9.74 -1.99
N ARG A 114 13.17 -10.28 -1.31
CA ARG A 114 14.11 -11.24 -1.91
C ARG A 114 13.38 -12.50 -2.37
N ILE A 115 12.52 -13.06 -1.54
CA ILE A 115 11.73 -14.26 -1.86
C ILE A 115 10.84 -13.98 -3.07
N PHE A 116 10.17 -12.83 -3.10
CA PHE A 116 9.29 -12.44 -4.19
C PHE A 116 10.05 -12.33 -5.52
N LEU A 117 11.22 -11.71 -5.52
CA LEU A 117 12.04 -11.56 -6.71
C LEU A 117 12.58 -12.91 -7.21
N VAL A 118 13.01 -13.79 -6.30
CA VAL A 118 13.46 -15.14 -6.66
C VAL A 118 12.30 -15.93 -7.27
N ALA A 119 11.12 -15.88 -6.67
CA ALA A 119 9.93 -16.56 -7.19
C ALA A 119 9.59 -16.07 -8.60
N GLN A 120 9.66 -14.77 -8.85
CA GLN A 120 9.43 -14.22 -10.18
C GLN A 120 10.43 -14.74 -11.21
N ARG A 121 11.70 -14.83 -10.84
CA ARG A 121 12.75 -15.38 -11.72
C ARG A 121 12.49 -16.84 -12.06
N VAL A 122 12.13 -17.64 -11.06
CA VAL A 122 11.84 -19.07 -11.26
C VAL A 122 10.64 -19.25 -12.19
N ILE A 123 9.56 -18.52 -11.97
CA ILE A 123 8.37 -18.58 -12.81
C ILE A 123 8.69 -18.15 -14.23
N HIS A 124 9.44 -17.06 -14.41
CA HIS A 124 9.81 -16.55 -15.73
C HIS A 124 10.66 -17.57 -16.50
N THR A 125 11.67 -18.14 -15.86
CA THR A 125 12.52 -19.17 -16.44
C THR A 125 11.72 -20.40 -16.84
N SER A 126 10.78 -20.83 -16.00
CA SER A 126 9.90 -21.97 -16.31
C SER A 126 9.05 -21.72 -17.53
N ARG A 127 8.51 -20.51 -17.68
CA ARG A 127 7.70 -20.12 -18.85
C ARG A 127 8.54 -20.12 -20.12
N GLU A 128 9.77 -19.66 -20.07
CA GLU A 128 10.68 -19.67 -21.21
C GLU A 128 11.04 -21.09 -21.64
N ARG A 129 11.20 -22.02 -20.69
CA ARG A 129 11.51 -23.43 -21.00
C ARG A 129 10.34 -24.16 -21.68
N VAL A 130 9.12 -23.75 -21.41
CA VAL A 130 7.92 -24.38 -21.98
C VAL A 130 7.65 -23.90 -23.40
N ARG A 131 8.20 -22.78 -23.79
CA ARG A 131 8.13 -22.29 -25.16
C ARG A 131 9.22 -22.97 -26.00
#